data_de9401f9e12f79c5fc863f4727a0f7bb
#
_entry.id   de9401f9e12f79c5fc863f4727a0f7bb
#
_cell.length_a   1.000
_cell.length_b   1.000
_cell.length_c   1.000
_cell.angle_alpha   90.00
_cell.angle_beta   90.00
_cell.angle_gamma   90.00
#
_symmetry.space_group_name_H-M   'P 1'
#
loop_
_entity.id
_entity.type
_entity.pdbx_description
1 polymer ?
#
loop_
_entity_poly.entity_id
_entity_poly.type
_entity_poly.pdbx_seq_one_letter_code
_entity_poly.pdbx_strand_id
1 'polypeptide(L)'
;MALTMMSLILDAGVSPPGSGSFAYLVAIQNGLTSALCTCLFVNGFVGFQLYEDGTRQSVWLVRGCSAAMFLISGAVSIFTFKNKAGLGPENTVGLFVVLYLLNGICVLIYVIMQLILVVRTLQDRWPLGDITFGVLFFVVGQVLLYVFSDKICENVQHYLDGLFFATMCNLLAVMMVYKVSCLCFRSRPRLMIYSTGIQSRKRTLNSVLVPNKGIGRSKSF
;
A
#
# COMPACT_ATOMS: atom_id res chain seq x y z
N MET A 1 -9.17 4.03 -9.18
CA MET A 1 -10.17 4.17 -10.23
C MET A 1 -10.87 2.84 -10.57
N ALA A 2 -10.18 1.79 -11.10
CA ALA A 2 -10.86 0.53 -11.44
C ALA A 2 -11.60 -0.11 -10.24
N LEU A 3 -10.97 -0.17 -9.06
CA LEU A 3 -11.59 -0.70 -7.85
C LEU A 3 -12.85 0.09 -7.45
N THR A 4 -12.78 1.42 -7.46
CA THR A 4 -13.92 2.27 -7.11
C THR A 4 -15.08 2.14 -8.09
N MET A 5 -14.79 1.98 -9.38
CA MET A 5 -15.82 1.70 -10.40
C MET A 5 -16.50 0.36 -10.17
N MET A 6 -15.71 -0.70 -9.89
CA MET A 6 -16.26 -2.03 -9.61
C MET A 6 -17.08 -2.06 -8.33
N SER A 7 -16.62 -1.37 -7.26
CA SER A 7 -17.39 -1.22 -6.03
C SER A 7 -18.72 -0.53 -6.29
N LEU A 8 -18.69 0.59 -7.02
CA LEU A 8 -19.91 1.34 -7.35
C LEU A 8 -20.92 0.50 -8.15
N ILE A 9 -20.45 -0.31 -9.11
CA ILE A 9 -21.32 -1.20 -9.92
C ILE A 9 -21.99 -2.27 -9.02
N LEU A 10 -21.26 -2.83 -8.07
CA LEU A 10 -21.78 -3.81 -7.12
C LEU A 10 -22.75 -3.19 -6.12
N ASP A 11 -22.39 -2.04 -5.54
CA ASP A 11 -23.19 -1.33 -4.54
C ASP A 11 -24.48 -0.74 -5.16
N ALA A 12 -24.42 -0.37 -6.44
CA ALA A 12 -25.62 0.07 -7.20
C ALA A 12 -26.59 -1.07 -7.54
N GLY A 13 -26.25 -2.32 -7.21
CA GLY A 13 -27.13 -3.48 -7.44
C GLY A 13 -27.37 -3.82 -8.91
N VAL A 14 -26.45 -3.45 -9.80
CA VAL A 14 -26.54 -3.75 -11.24
C VAL A 14 -26.67 -5.25 -11.51
N SER A 15 -26.10 -6.07 -10.63
CA SER A 15 -26.22 -7.53 -10.69
C SER A 15 -26.81 -8.05 -9.38
N PRO A 16 -28.05 -8.60 -9.39
CA PRO A 16 -28.66 -9.11 -8.17
C PRO A 16 -27.87 -10.30 -7.61
N PRO A 17 -27.77 -10.41 -6.27
CA PRO A 17 -27.16 -11.55 -5.62
C PRO A 17 -27.93 -12.83 -6.01
N GLY A 18 -27.25 -13.78 -6.65
CA GLY A 18 -27.85 -15.01 -7.20
C GLY A 18 -27.76 -15.11 -8.73
N SER A 19 -27.43 -14.02 -9.44
CA SER A 19 -27.13 -14.11 -10.87
C SER A 19 -25.72 -14.70 -11.06
N GLY A 20 -25.56 -15.47 -12.15
CA GLY A 20 -24.23 -16.03 -12.49
C GLY A 20 -23.13 -14.96 -12.69
N SER A 21 -23.52 -13.74 -13.07
CA SER A 21 -22.62 -12.61 -13.26
C SER A 21 -22.11 -12.02 -11.94
N PHE A 22 -22.89 -12.09 -10.86
CA PHE A 22 -22.54 -11.55 -9.55
C PHE A 22 -21.23 -12.15 -9.00
N ALA A 23 -21.08 -13.48 -9.08
CA ALA A 23 -19.89 -14.16 -8.61
C ALA A 23 -18.60 -13.68 -9.31
N TYR A 24 -18.67 -13.38 -10.60
CA TYR A 24 -17.52 -12.87 -11.36
C TYR A 24 -17.19 -11.43 -11.01
N LEU A 25 -18.20 -10.56 -10.83
CA LEU A 25 -18.01 -9.18 -10.45
C LEU A 25 -17.38 -9.08 -9.05
N VAL A 26 -17.86 -9.87 -8.09
CA VAL A 26 -17.28 -9.94 -6.74
C VAL A 26 -15.84 -10.49 -6.79
N ALA A 27 -15.57 -11.49 -7.60
CA ALA A 27 -14.22 -12.02 -7.76
C ALA A 27 -13.24 -10.99 -8.33
N ILE A 28 -13.67 -10.18 -9.30
CA ILE A 28 -12.87 -9.07 -9.85
C ILE A 28 -12.62 -8.01 -8.78
N GLN A 29 -13.63 -7.62 -8.00
CA GLN A 29 -13.49 -6.65 -6.92
C GLN A 29 -12.50 -7.14 -5.84
N ASN A 30 -12.63 -8.38 -5.40
CA ASN A 30 -11.73 -9.00 -4.42
C ASN A 30 -10.30 -9.08 -4.97
N GLY A 31 -10.13 -9.45 -6.24
CA GLY A 31 -8.84 -9.45 -6.91
C GLY A 31 -8.20 -8.07 -6.96
N LEU A 32 -8.97 -7.04 -7.33
CA LEU A 32 -8.49 -5.66 -7.38
C LEU A 32 -8.10 -5.13 -5.99
N THR A 33 -8.85 -5.49 -4.95
CA THR A 33 -8.54 -5.13 -3.57
C THR A 33 -7.19 -5.73 -3.13
N SER A 34 -6.99 -7.02 -3.39
CA SER A 34 -5.72 -7.70 -3.06
C SER A 34 -4.55 -7.15 -3.87
N ALA A 35 -4.76 -6.84 -5.15
CA ALA A 35 -3.76 -6.19 -5.98
C ALA A 35 -3.36 -4.81 -5.46
N LEU A 36 -4.33 -4.02 -5.00
CA LEU A 36 -4.09 -2.71 -4.39
C LEU A 36 -3.26 -2.82 -3.11
N CYS A 37 -3.63 -3.73 -2.19
CA CYS A 37 -2.89 -3.96 -0.95
C CYS A 37 -1.44 -4.40 -1.23
N THR A 38 -1.24 -5.29 -2.19
CA THR A 38 0.09 -5.74 -2.61
C THR A 38 0.89 -4.62 -3.28
N CYS A 39 0.25 -3.80 -4.09
CA CYS A 39 0.88 -2.64 -4.70
C CYS A 39 1.38 -1.64 -3.64
N LEU A 40 0.57 -1.34 -2.62
CA LEU A 40 0.98 -0.51 -1.49
C LEU A 40 2.15 -1.13 -0.72
N PHE A 41 2.09 -2.43 -0.46
CA PHE A 41 3.14 -3.17 0.22
C PHE A 41 4.48 -3.07 -0.53
N VAL A 42 4.50 -3.38 -1.83
CA VAL A 42 5.72 -3.31 -2.65
C VAL A 42 6.23 -1.87 -2.76
N ASN A 43 5.34 -0.87 -2.91
CA ASN A 43 5.73 0.54 -2.89
C ASN A 43 6.34 0.96 -1.54
N GLY A 44 5.91 0.38 -0.43
CA GLY A 44 6.56 0.57 0.87
C GLY A 44 8.03 0.16 0.85
N PHE A 45 8.36 -0.98 0.26
CA PHE A 45 9.75 -1.46 0.12
C PHE A 45 10.58 -0.60 -0.84
N VAL A 46 10.00 -0.20 -1.97
CA VAL A 46 10.68 0.69 -2.94
C VAL A 46 11.01 2.04 -2.28
N GLY A 47 10.15 2.52 -1.38
CA GLY A 47 10.37 3.74 -0.59
C GLY A 47 11.65 3.71 0.25
N PHE A 48 12.14 2.54 0.66
CA PHE A 48 13.40 2.36 1.39
C PHE A 48 14.66 2.39 0.52
N GLN A 49 14.54 2.72 -0.77
CA GLN A 49 15.67 2.73 -1.73
C GLN A 49 16.38 1.38 -1.86
N LEU A 50 15.71 0.26 -1.55
CA LEU A 50 16.21 -1.08 -1.80
C LEU A 50 16.39 -1.34 -3.32
N TYR A 51 15.60 -0.63 -4.13
CA TYR A 51 15.72 -0.56 -5.58
C TYR A 51 15.68 0.90 -6.03
N GLU A 52 16.46 1.27 -7.03
CA GLU A 52 16.37 2.61 -7.64
C GLU A 52 14.97 2.83 -8.22
N ASP A 53 14.32 3.89 -7.74
CA ASP A 53 13.00 4.28 -8.20
C ASP A 53 13.01 4.57 -9.72
N GLY A 54 12.04 4.02 -10.44
CA GLY A 54 11.87 4.27 -11.87
C GLY A 54 12.70 3.35 -12.78
N THR A 55 13.47 2.41 -12.23
CA THR A 55 14.10 1.38 -13.05
C THR A 55 13.05 0.43 -13.62
N ARG A 56 13.30 -0.11 -14.82
CA ARG A 56 12.40 -1.10 -15.43
C ARG A 56 12.12 -2.28 -14.51
N GLN A 57 13.10 -2.71 -13.73
CA GLN A 57 12.98 -3.82 -12.78
C GLN A 57 11.99 -3.51 -11.65
N SER A 58 12.07 -2.32 -11.05
CA SER A 58 11.13 -1.90 -9.99
C SER A 58 9.69 -1.86 -10.49
N VAL A 59 9.46 -1.27 -11.67
CA VAL A 59 8.11 -1.18 -12.27
C VAL A 59 7.55 -2.57 -12.60
N TRP A 60 8.36 -3.47 -13.17
CA TRP A 60 7.95 -4.82 -13.47
C TRP A 60 7.66 -5.65 -12.22
N LEU A 61 8.43 -5.46 -11.15
CA LEU A 61 8.21 -6.12 -9.86
C LEU A 61 6.87 -5.71 -9.25
N VAL A 62 6.57 -4.41 -9.20
CA VAL A 62 5.27 -3.91 -8.68
C VAL A 62 4.11 -4.47 -9.51
N ARG A 63 4.19 -4.37 -10.85
CA ARG A 63 3.13 -4.87 -11.74
C ARG A 63 2.97 -6.37 -11.68
N GLY A 64 4.08 -7.12 -11.66
CA GLY A 64 4.07 -8.57 -11.60
C GLY A 64 3.48 -9.10 -10.30
N CYS A 65 3.92 -8.58 -9.14
CA CYS A 65 3.37 -8.97 -7.85
C CYS A 65 1.88 -8.63 -7.71
N SER A 66 1.47 -7.43 -8.14
CA SER A 66 0.06 -7.02 -8.09
C SER A 66 -0.82 -7.86 -9.02
N ALA A 67 -0.35 -8.19 -10.23
CA ALA A 67 -1.06 -9.05 -11.16
C ALA A 67 -1.18 -10.49 -10.64
N ALA A 68 -0.12 -11.04 -10.05
CA ALA A 68 -0.14 -12.36 -9.45
C ALA A 68 -1.17 -12.45 -8.31
N MET A 69 -1.18 -11.48 -7.41
CA MET A 69 -2.16 -11.43 -6.32
C MET A 69 -3.59 -11.20 -6.80
N PHE A 70 -3.79 -10.42 -7.86
CA PHE A 70 -5.09 -10.28 -8.51
C PHE A 70 -5.62 -11.65 -9.00
N LEU A 71 -4.79 -12.41 -9.70
CA LEU A 71 -5.16 -13.72 -10.23
C LEU A 71 -5.44 -14.74 -9.12
N ILE A 72 -4.59 -14.79 -8.09
CA ILE A 72 -4.75 -15.72 -6.96
C ILE A 72 -6.05 -15.42 -6.21
N SER A 73 -6.27 -14.17 -5.80
CA SER A 73 -7.45 -13.76 -5.05
C SER A 73 -8.74 -13.91 -5.87
N GLY A 74 -8.70 -13.54 -7.15
CA GLY A 74 -9.83 -13.73 -8.07
C GLY A 74 -10.17 -15.21 -8.29
N ALA A 75 -9.16 -16.06 -8.48
CA ALA A 75 -9.35 -17.50 -8.63
C ALA A 75 -9.95 -18.14 -7.37
N VAL A 76 -9.43 -17.80 -6.18
CA VAL A 76 -9.96 -18.29 -4.90
C VAL A 76 -11.42 -17.85 -4.73
N SER A 77 -11.77 -16.60 -5.05
CA SER A 77 -13.15 -16.13 -5.03
C SER A 77 -14.06 -16.91 -5.97
N ILE A 78 -13.66 -17.14 -7.22
CA ILE A 78 -14.45 -17.90 -8.18
C ILE A 78 -14.63 -19.36 -7.74
N PHE A 79 -13.58 -20.01 -7.22
CA PHE A 79 -13.67 -21.39 -6.75
C PHE A 79 -14.59 -21.53 -5.54
N THR A 80 -14.57 -20.55 -4.63
CA THR A 80 -15.48 -20.51 -3.48
C THR A 80 -16.94 -20.39 -3.92
N PHE A 81 -17.24 -19.48 -4.86
CA PHE A 81 -18.62 -19.33 -5.38
C PHE A 81 -19.11 -20.52 -6.20
N LYS A 82 -18.21 -21.20 -6.92
CA LYS A 82 -18.57 -22.37 -7.75
C LYS A 82 -18.51 -23.71 -7.01
N ASN A 83 -18.22 -23.70 -5.72
CA ASN A 83 -18.08 -24.91 -4.90
C ASN A 83 -17.12 -25.94 -5.49
N LYS A 84 -15.98 -25.47 -6.03
CA LYS A 84 -14.94 -26.32 -6.62
C LYS A 84 -13.71 -26.37 -5.71
N ALA A 85 -12.93 -27.44 -5.82
CA ALA A 85 -11.68 -27.66 -5.10
C ALA A 85 -11.83 -27.72 -3.57
N GLY A 86 -12.99 -28.17 -3.04
CA GLY A 86 -13.25 -28.25 -1.60
C GLY A 86 -13.48 -26.88 -0.91
N LEU A 87 -13.53 -25.82 -1.67
CA LEU A 87 -13.93 -24.49 -1.23
C LEU A 87 -15.43 -24.34 -1.57
N GLY A 88 -16.26 -24.19 -0.55
CA GLY A 88 -17.70 -24.06 -0.70
C GLY A 88 -18.28 -23.02 0.27
N PRO A 89 -19.58 -22.74 0.20
CA PRO A 89 -20.23 -21.79 1.10
C PRO A 89 -20.10 -22.18 2.58
N GLU A 90 -19.86 -23.45 2.88
CA GLU A 90 -19.60 -23.94 4.24
C GLU A 90 -18.13 -23.78 4.67
N ASN A 91 -17.18 -23.75 3.71
CA ASN A 91 -15.75 -23.63 3.94
C ASN A 91 -15.17 -22.34 3.31
N THR A 92 -15.58 -21.20 3.83
CA THR A 92 -15.11 -19.87 3.39
C THR A 92 -13.74 -19.49 3.96
N VAL A 93 -13.07 -20.40 4.69
CA VAL A 93 -11.78 -20.15 5.36
C VAL A 93 -10.71 -19.71 4.35
N GLY A 94 -10.64 -20.33 3.18
CA GLY A 94 -9.67 -19.95 2.14
C GLY A 94 -9.86 -18.51 1.65
N LEU A 95 -11.11 -18.10 1.43
CA LEU A 95 -11.46 -16.74 1.03
C LEU A 95 -11.12 -15.74 2.16
N PHE A 96 -11.45 -16.08 3.40
CA PHE A 96 -11.15 -15.25 4.57
C PHE A 96 -9.64 -15.03 4.72
N VAL A 97 -8.84 -16.10 4.62
CA VAL A 97 -7.38 -16.01 4.74
C VAL A 97 -6.78 -15.13 3.64
N VAL A 98 -7.18 -15.32 2.39
CA VAL A 98 -6.60 -14.55 1.26
C VAL A 98 -7.09 -13.10 1.27
N LEU A 99 -8.36 -12.87 1.55
CA LEU A 99 -8.97 -11.54 1.43
C LEU A 99 -8.70 -10.66 2.66
N TYR A 100 -8.82 -11.22 3.86
CA TYR A 100 -8.70 -10.44 5.10
C TYR A 100 -7.32 -10.57 5.74
N LEU A 101 -6.86 -11.78 5.99
CA LEU A 101 -5.62 -12.00 6.72
C LEU A 101 -4.40 -11.54 5.92
N LEU A 102 -4.26 -11.97 4.68
CA LEU A 102 -3.13 -11.62 3.82
C LEU A 102 -3.12 -10.12 3.51
N ASN A 103 -4.26 -9.55 3.11
CA ASN A 103 -4.36 -8.12 2.83
C ASN A 103 -4.13 -7.28 4.08
N GLY A 104 -4.65 -7.70 5.23
CA GLY A 104 -4.42 -7.04 6.52
C GLY A 104 -2.94 -7.01 6.90
N ILE A 105 -2.23 -8.12 6.74
CA ILE A 105 -0.78 -8.19 6.98
C ILE A 105 -0.02 -7.27 6.03
N CYS A 106 -0.36 -7.25 4.73
CA CYS A 106 0.28 -6.36 3.75
C CYS A 106 0.12 -4.88 4.13
N VAL A 107 -1.08 -4.47 4.53
CA VAL A 107 -1.36 -3.09 4.96
C VAL A 107 -0.62 -2.77 6.26
N LEU A 108 -0.60 -3.69 7.22
CA LEU A 108 0.11 -3.50 8.49
C LEU A 108 1.61 -3.29 8.26
N ILE A 109 2.24 -4.15 7.47
CA ILE A 109 3.66 -4.01 7.14
C ILE A 109 3.91 -2.69 6.40
N TYR A 110 3.04 -2.32 5.45
CA TYR A 110 3.13 -1.03 4.76
C TYR A 110 3.14 0.15 5.74
N VAL A 111 2.22 0.18 6.72
CA VAL A 111 2.15 1.23 7.74
C VAL A 111 3.44 1.28 8.57
N ILE A 112 3.93 0.13 9.03
CA ILE A 112 5.19 0.04 9.79
C ILE A 112 6.35 0.59 8.97
N MET A 113 6.45 0.21 7.70
CA MET A 113 7.49 0.69 6.79
C MET A 113 7.41 2.21 6.59
N GLN A 114 6.21 2.77 6.42
CA GLN A 114 6.03 4.22 6.31
C GLN A 114 6.42 4.97 7.59
N LEU A 115 6.07 4.43 8.75
CA LEU A 115 6.48 5.01 10.04
C LEU A 115 8.01 5.03 10.19
N ILE A 116 8.69 3.92 9.89
CA ILE A 116 10.15 3.83 9.96
C ILE A 116 10.78 4.81 8.96
N LEU A 117 10.26 4.89 7.75
CA LEU A 117 10.75 5.80 6.72
C LEU A 117 10.68 7.26 7.18
N VAL A 118 9.53 7.68 7.73
CA VAL A 118 9.34 9.05 8.20
C VAL A 118 10.26 9.36 9.39
N VAL A 119 10.34 8.47 10.37
CA VAL A 119 11.17 8.66 11.56
C VAL A 119 12.67 8.73 11.22
N ARG A 120 13.13 7.92 10.25
CA ARG A 120 14.54 7.87 9.87
C ARG A 120 14.95 8.92 8.85
N THR A 121 14.04 9.32 7.96
CA THR A 121 14.39 10.12 6.78
C THR A 121 13.99 11.58 6.92
N LEU A 122 12.91 11.88 7.63
CA LEU A 122 12.46 13.26 7.82
C LEU A 122 12.92 13.80 9.17
N GLN A 123 13.55 14.99 9.13
CA GLN A 123 13.89 15.77 10.33
C GLN A 123 12.64 16.39 10.97
N ASP A 124 11.58 16.62 10.18
CA ASP A 124 10.32 17.17 10.63
C ASP A 124 9.33 16.05 11.01
N ARG A 125 8.72 16.15 12.18
CA ARG A 125 7.79 15.15 12.72
C ARG A 125 6.34 15.33 12.26
N TRP A 126 6.02 16.37 11.48
CA TRP A 126 4.67 16.63 10.98
C TRP A 126 4.06 15.48 10.17
N PRO A 127 4.79 14.81 9.25
CA PRO A 127 4.24 13.69 8.50
C PRO A 127 3.88 12.46 9.35
N LEU A 128 4.47 12.35 10.54
CA LEU A 128 4.10 11.29 11.49
C LEU A 128 2.65 11.43 11.97
N GLY A 129 2.22 12.67 12.23
CA GLY A 129 0.83 12.98 12.56
C GLY A 129 -0.12 12.59 11.43
N ASP A 130 0.21 12.92 10.18
CA ASP A 130 -0.62 12.60 9.01
C ASP A 130 -0.78 11.07 8.83
N ILE A 131 0.28 10.28 9.05
CA ILE A 131 0.20 8.80 9.00
C ILE A 131 -0.70 8.27 10.12
N THR A 132 -0.50 8.77 11.35
CA THR A 132 -1.28 8.34 12.51
C THR A 132 -2.77 8.64 12.32
N PHE A 133 -3.12 9.82 11.83
CA PHE A 133 -4.49 10.18 11.49
C PHE A 133 -5.06 9.32 10.36
N GLY A 134 -4.27 9.02 9.32
CA GLY A 134 -4.69 8.12 8.24
C GLY A 134 -5.02 6.72 8.74
N VAL A 135 -4.17 6.14 9.59
CA VAL A 135 -4.41 4.84 10.22
C VAL A 135 -5.63 4.90 11.15
N LEU A 136 -5.77 5.95 11.95
CA LEU A 136 -6.92 6.13 12.84
C LEU A 136 -8.23 6.14 12.05
N PHE A 137 -8.33 6.97 11.00
CA PHE A 137 -9.52 7.01 10.15
C PHE A 137 -9.81 5.68 9.48
N PHE A 138 -8.79 4.96 9.03
CA PHE A 138 -8.96 3.63 8.46
C PHE A 138 -9.53 2.64 9.47
N VAL A 139 -8.97 2.57 10.68
CA VAL A 139 -9.45 1.68 11.75
C VAL A 139 -10.89 2.05 12.16
N VAL A 140 -11.17 3.34 12.37
CA VAL A 140 -12.53 3.82 12.68
C VAL A 140 -13.51 3.44 11.58
N GLY A 141 -13.14 3.60 10.31
CA GLY A 141 -13.96 3.19 9.17
C GLY A 141 -14.26 1.68 9.17
N GLN A 142 -13.28 0.84 9.48
CA GLN A 142 -13.49 -0.61 9.59
C GLN A 142 -14.40 -0.97 10.77
N VAL A 143 -14.21 -0.35 11.93
CA VAL A 143 -15.06 -0.57 13.11
C VAL A 143 -16.51 -0.13 12.83
N LEU A 144 -16.71 1.01 12.18
CA LEU A 144 -18.04 1.46 11.78
C LEU A 144 -18.72 0.49 10.82
N LEU A 145 -17.96 -0.05 9.86
CA LEU A 145 -18.48 -0.98 8.87
C LEU A 145 -18.87 -2.34 9.49
N TYR A 146 -18.02 -2.91 10.33
CA TYR A 146 -18.21 -4.29 10.81
C TYR A 146 -18.95 -4.39 12.14
N VAL A 147 -18.83 -3.39 13.03
CA VAL A 147 -19.38 -3.47 14.38
C VAL A 147 -20.66 -2.65 14.52
N PHE A 148 -20.70 -1.47 13.90
CA PHE A 148 -21.81 -0.54 14.09
C PHE A 148 -22.79 -0.48 12.92
N SER A 149 -22.53 -1.16 11.81
CA SER A 149 -23.39 -1.10 10.61
C SER A 149 -24.84 -1.43 10.93
N ASP A 150 -25.10 -2.53 11.62
CA ASP A 150 -26.45 -2.97 11.97
C ASP A 150 -27.15 -1.97 12.92
N LYS A 151 -26.43 -1.50 13.94
CA LYS A 151 -26.95 -0.54 14.92
C LYS A 151 -27.23 0.84 14.33
N ILE A 152 -26.41 1.27 13.37
CA ILE A 152 -26.62 2.55 12.67
C ILE A 152 -27.85 2.44 11.78
N CYS A 153 -28.01 1.34 11.07
CA CYS A 153 -29.13 1.09 10.19
C CYS A 153 -30.48 1.10 10.95
N GLU A 154 -30.52 0.47 12.13
CA GLU A 154 -31.71 0.47 13.00
C GLU A 154 -32.08 1.85 13.53
N ASN A 155 -31.07 2.67 13.95
CA ASN A 155 -31.32 3.96 14.57
C ASN A 155 -31.68 5.08 13.59
N VAL A 156 -31.19 5.01 12.33
CA VAL A 156 -31.34 6.10 11.34
C VAL A 156 -32.44 5.79 10.32
N GLN A 157 -33.41 4.90 10.67
CA GLN A 157 -34.56 4.59 9.83
C GLN A 157 -34.21 4.22 8.37
N HIS A 158 -33.10 3.50 8.14
CA HIS A 158 -32.63 3.03 6.84
C HIS A 158 -32.22 4.13 5.82
N TYR A 159 -32.13 5.40 6.21
CA TYR A 159 -31.70 6.48 5.31
C TYR A 159 -30.18 6.61 5.14
N LEU A 160 -29.41 6.19 6.13
CA LEU A 160 -27.94 6.29 6.14
C LEU A 160 -27.34 4.96 6.62
N ASP A 161 -26.65 4.29 5.73
CA ASP A 161 -25.95 3.05 6.03
C ASP A 161 -24.58 3.30 6.69
N GLY A 162 -24.15 2.37 7.55
CA GLY A 162 -22.80 2.35 8.07
C GLY A 162 -21.72 2.38 6.97
N LEU A 163 -22.07 1.91 5.77
CA LEU A 163 -21.23 1.97 4.58
C LEU A 163 -20.88 3.41 4.18
N PHE A 164 -21.83 4.35 4.30
CA PHE A 164 -21.57 5.77 3.99
C PHE A 164 -20.49 6.35 4.90
N PHE A 165 -20.60 6.14 6.22
CA PHE A 165 -19.61 6.63 7.18
C PHE A 165 -18.26 5.94 7.00
N ALA A 166 -18.25 4.63 6.74
CA ALA A 166 -17.03 3.87 6.48
C ALA A 166 -16.32 4.36 5.20
N THR A 167 -17.07 4.66 4.13
CA THR A 167 -16.48 5.19 2.89
C THR A 167 -15.91 6.59 3.07
N MET A 168 -16.57 7.46 3.85
CA MET A 168 -16.03 8.78 4.19
C MET A 168 -14.73 8.67 5.00
N CYS A 169 -14.68 7.80 6.01
CA CYS A 169 -13.46 7.55 6.78
C CYS A 169 -12.34 6.98 5.91
N ASN A 170 -12.65 6.03 5.03
CA ASN A 170 -11.68 5.47 4.10
C ASN A 170 -11.16 6.51 3.11
N LEU A 171 -12.02 7.41 2.61
CA LEU A 171 -11.61 8.51 1.74
C LEU A 171 -10.60 9.43 2.45
N LEU A 172 -10.89 9.82 3.70
CA LEU A 172 -9.98 10.63 4.52
C LEU A 172 -8.65 9.91 4.75
N ALA A 173 -8.67 8.61 5.05
CA ALA A 173 -7.46 7.80 5.20
C ALA A 173 -6.61 7.81 3.92
N VAL A 174 -7.22 7.62 2.75
CA VAL A 174 -6.52 7.65 1.45
C VAL A 174 -5.94 9.03 1.16
N MET A 175 -6.65 10.11 1.47
CA MET A 175 -6.16 11.48 1.31
C MET A 175 -4.92 11.74 2.17
N MET A 176 -4.89 11.24 3.41
CA MET A 176 -3.72 11.33 4.29
C MET A 176 -2.52 10.55 3.75
N VAL A 177 -2.74 9.32 3.27
CA VAL A 177 -1.69 8.50 2.62
C VAL A 177 -1.13 9.21 1.39
N TYR A 178 -1.99 9.78 0.55
CA TYR A 178 -1.57 10.55 -0.62
C TYR A 178 -0.70 11.75 -0.24
N LYS A 179 -1.11 12.52 0.76
CA LYS A 179 -0.38 13.68 1.28
C LYS A 179 1.02 13.29 1.74
N VAL A 180 1.14 12.22 2.53
CA VAL A 180 2.43 11.69 3.01
C VAL A 180 3.31 11.24 1.84
N SER A 181 2.76 10.52 0.87
CA SER A 181 3.49 10.08 -0.32
C SER A 181 4.02 11.26 -1.12
N CYS A 182 3.22 12.31 -1.31
CA CYS A 182 3.65 13.56 -1.97
C CYS A 182 4.77 14.26 -1.20
N LEU A 183 4.68 14.34 0.13
CA LEU A 183 5.70 14.95 0.98
C LEU A 183 7.02 14.17 0.91
N CYS A 184 6.97 12.86 1.00
CA CYS A 184 8.15 11.99 0.87
C CYS A 184 8.81 12.15 -0.50
N PHE A 185 8.02 12.20 -1.58
CA PHE A 185 8.53 12.42 -2.93
C PHE A 185 9.20 13.81 -3.07
N ARG A 186 8.60 14.85 -2.51
CA ARG A 186 9.13 16.23 -2.56
C ARG A 186 10.42 16.40 -1.74
N SER A 187 10.60 15.62 -0.69
CA SER A 187 11.79 15.67 0.18
C SER A 187 12.99 14.91 -0.40
N ARG A 188 12.76 13.95 -1.32
CA ARG A 188 13.82 13.12 -1.94
C ARG A 188 14.90 13.91 -2.68
N PRO A 189 14.60 14.91 -3.54
CA PRO A 189 15.65 15.66 -4.22
C PRO A 189 16.55 16.43 -3.26
N ARG A 190 16.04 16.97 -2.16
CA ARG A 190 16.83 17.67 -1.15
C ARG A 190 17.82 16.76 -0.42
N LEU A 191 17.40 15.54 -0.10
CA LEU A 191 18.24 14.53 0.55
C LEU A 191 19.36 14.03 -0.37
N MET A 192 19.09 13.86 -1.66
CA MET A 192 20.13 13.51 -2.66
C MET A 192 21.19 14.63 -2.78
N ILE A 193 20.78 15.88 -2.87
CA ILE A 193 21.69 17.02 -2.93
C ILE A 193 22.54 17.10 -1.65
N TYR A 194 21.93 16.87 -0.48
CA TYR A 194 22.64 16.90 0.79
C TYR A 194 23.64 15.74 0.92
N SER A 195 23.25 14.52 0.53
CA SER A 195 24.11 13.34 0.50
C SER A 195 25.30 13.51 -0.45
N THR A 196 25.05 14.04 -1.65
CA THR A 196 26.09 14.31 -2.66
C THR A 196 27.04 15.40 -2.17
N GLY A 197 26.55 16.44 -1.48
CA GLY A 197 27.34 17.49 -0.87
C GLY A 197 28.24 16.98 0.26
N ILE A 198 27.73 16.08 1.10
CA ILE A 198 28.54 15.45 2.17
C ILE A 198 29.61 14.52 1.59
N GLN A 199 29.28 13.74 0.57
CA GLN A 199 30.25 12.87 -0.11
C GLN A 199 31.35 13.67 -0.82
N SER A 200 30.99 14.78 -1.47
CA SER A 200 31.93 15.70 -2.08
C SER A 200 32.88 16.30 -1.02
N ARG A 201 32.34 16.77 0.10
CA ARG A 201 33.13 17.33 1.20
C ARG A 201 34.06 16.27 1.84
N LYS A 202 33.61 15.01 2.00
CA LYS A 202 34.45 13.91 2.48
C LYS A 202 35.61 13.59 1.51
N ARG A 203 35.35 13.62 0.19
CA ARG A 203 36.42 13.43 -0.82
C ARG A 203 37.47 14.56 -0.75
N THR A 204 37.02 15.78 -0.66
CA THR A 204 37.91 16.95 -0.53
C THR A 204 38.73 16.86 0.75
N LEU A 205 38.11 16.46 1.88
CA LEU A 205 38.84 16.27 3.14
C LEU A 205 39.90 15.16 3.05
N ASN A 206 39.55 14.04 2.42
CA ASN A 206 40.47 12.93 2.23
C ASN A 206 41.62 13.27 1.27
N SER A 207 41.38 14.10 0.24
CA SER A 207 42.44 14.56 -0.67
C SER A 207 43.38 15.58 0.00
N VAL A 208 42.90 16.31 1.01
CA VAL A 208 43.72 17.26 1.83
C VAL A 208 44.49 16.54 2.94
N LEU A 209 43.92 15.46 3.51
CA LEU A 209 44.51 14.69 4.61
C LEU A 209 45.49 13.60 4.16
N VAL A 210 45.54 13.23 2.87
CA VAL A 210 46.57 12.33 2.31
C VAL A 210 47.61 13.19 1.64
N PRO A 211 48.69 13.59 2.32
CA PRO A 211 49.82 14.27 1.67
C PRO A 211 50.43 13.27 0.70
N ASN A 212 50.61 13.72 -0.53
CA ASN A 212 51.27 13.07 -1.63
C ASN A 212 52.65 12.50 -1.14
N LYS A 213 52.67 11.20 -0.82
CA LYS A 213 53.95 10.51 -0.59
C LYS A 213 54.63 10.43 -1.94
N GLY A 214 55.57 11.32 -2.10
CA GLY A 214 56.34 11.53 -3.32
C GLY A 214 56.89 10.25 -3.89
N ILE A 215 56.75 10.17 -5.18
CA ILE A 215 57.45 9.26 -6.06
C ILE A 215 58.94 9.58 -5.94
N GLY A 216 59.61 8.83 -5.08
CA GLY A 216 61.07 8.74 -5.08
C GLY A 216 61.52 8.09 -6.36
N ARG A 217 61.90 8.93 -7.32
CA ARG A 217 62.59 8.50 -8.55
C ARG A 217 64.06 8.18 -8.19
N SER A 218 64.33 6.91 -7.94
CA SER A 218 65.72 6.45 -7.94
C SER A 218 66.22 6.26 -9.39
N LYS A 219 67.04 7.19 -9.82
CA LYS A 219 68.00 6.99 -10.91
C LYS A 219 69.27 6.49 -10.28
N SER A 220 69.82 5.40 -10.73
CA SER A 220 71.26 5.16 -10.80
C SER A 220 71.51 3.88 -11.64
N PHE A 221 72.32 4.13 -12.65
CA PHE A 221 73.36 3.34 -13.29
C PHE A 221 73.02 1.93 -13.80
#